data_f05fea07211315c07757ac51f37e1af2
#
_entry.id   f05fea07211315c07757ac51f37e1af2
#
_cell.length_a   1.000
_cell.length_b   1.000
_cell.length_c   1.000
_cell.angle_alpha   90.00
_cell.angle_beta   90.00
_cell.angle_gamma   90.00
#
_symmetry.space_group_name_H-M   'P 1'
#
loop_
_entity.id
_entity.type
_entity.pdbx_description
1 polymer ?
#
loop_
_entity_poly.entity_id
_entity_poly.type
_entity_poly.pdbx_seq_one_letter_code
_entity_poly.pdbx_strand_id
1 'polypeptide(L)'
;MGRGECMKRFWAALVCAALWAAGAQAAPETPYDTATMLWYGELSETQQSIFELCYAAAARGENTVALPDGTSYDDAVLAVETLLLDCPELSWLGRYYTVRYYQQEPDLAVQIRLRFVGNPGETAALDAAKEMVAAASGDAREMALALHDELCERVTYGEGTRAHDAYGALAEGQAVCEGYAAAYALACRMAGIRCGVIVGTAATSDGGTGSHAWNLVDLGERVMLVDVTWDDQDRLGMVLHVFFDMSEADAAESHHEESVLPRPRAE
;
A
#
# COMPACT_ATOMS: atom_id res chain seq x y z
N MET A 1 -40.42 -34.52 -12.97
CA MET A 1 -40.09 -33.08 -12.83
C MET A 1 -39.31 -32.90 -11.55
N GLY A 2 -38.08 -32.38 -11.58
CA GLY A 2 -37.31 -32.07 -10.37
C GLY A 2 -36.06 -32.91 -10.15
N ARG A 3 -35.12 -32.96 -11.07
CA ARG A 3 -33.75 -33.48 -10.86
C ARG A 3 -32.73 -32.60 -11.63
N GLY A 4 -32.62 -31.36 -11.29
CA GLY A 4 -31.73 -30.47 -12.04
C GLY A 4 -30.92 -29.44 -11.20
N GLU A 5 -31.26 -29.24 -9.94
CA GLU A 5 -30.68 -28.13 -9.17
C GLU A 5 -29.67 -28.49 -8.08
N CYS A 6 -29.46 -29.77 -7.81
CA CYS A 6 -28.55 -30.19 -6.72
C CYS A 6 -27.10 -30.42 -7.17
N MET A 7 -26.80 -30.43 -8.46
CA MET A 7 -25.46 -30.78 -8.96
C MET A 7 -24.54 -29.58 -9.26
N LYS A 8 -25.08 -28.38 -9.32
CA LYS A 8 -24.24 -27.14 -9.60
C LYS A 8 -23.53 -26.61 -8.38
N ARG A 9 -24.00 -26.87 -7.18
CA ARG A 9 -23.36 -26.37 -5.94
C ARG A 9 -22.16 -27.20 -5.45
N PHE A 10 -22.02 -28.44 -5.90
CA PHE A 10 -20.91 -29.31 -5.48
C PHE A 10 -19.62 -29.13 -6.28
N TRP A 11 -19.70 -28.56 -7.50
CA TRP A 11 -18.51 -28.34 -8.35
C TRP A 11 -17.76 -27.04 -8.04
N ALA A 12 -18.42 -26.03 -7.51
CA ALA A 12 -17.76 -24.77 -7.12
C ALA A 12 -16.85 -24.96 -5.91
N ALA A 13 -17.28 -25.77 -4.93
CA ALA A 13 -16.46 -26.04 -3.74
C ALA A 13 -15.24 -26.96 -4.03
N LEU A 14 -15.33 -27.85 -5.04
CA LEU A 14 -14.20 -28.70 -5.41
C LEU A 14 -13.14 -28.00 -6.29
N VAL A 15 -13.52 -26.98 -7.04
CA VAL A 15 -12.57 -26.20 -7.83
C VAL A 15 -11.73 -25.29 -6.95
N CYS A 16 -12.29 -24.70 -5.89
CA CYS A 16 -11.50 -23.93 -4.92
C CYS A 16 -10.51 -24.80 -4.12
N ALA A 17 -10.88 -26.06 -3.78
CA ALA A 17 -9.98 -26.96 -3.07
C ALA A 17 -8.88 -27.57 -3.95
N ALA A 18 -9.11 -27.71 -5.27
CA ALA A 18 -8.13 -28.26 -6.20
C ALA A 18 -7.08 -27.25 -6.65
N LEU A 19 -7.38 -25.94 -6.61
CA LEU A 19 -6.41 -24.88 -6.91
C LEU A 19 -5.41 -24.67 -5.75
N TRP A 20 -5.71 -25.11 -4.54
CA TRP A 20 -4.79 -25.07 -3.39
C TRP A 20 -3.75 -26.19 -3.38
N ALA A 21 -3.91 -27.24 -4.20
CA ALA A 21 -3.03 -28.42 -4.22
C ALA A 21 -2.03 -28.46 -5.39
N ALA A 22 -2.07 -27.50 -6.33
CA ALA A 22 -1.19 -27.48 -7.48
C ALA A 22 -0.11 -26.39 -7.34
N GLY A 23 1.01 -26.79 -6.74
CA GLY A 23 2.26 -26.03 -6.80
C GLY A 23 2.45 -25.02 -5.69
N ALA A 24 2.79 -25.47 -4.50
CA ALA A 24 3.47 -24.66 -3.51
C ALA A 24 4.89 -24.34 -4.00
N GLN A 25 5.02 -23.42 -4.95
CA GLN A 25 6.19 -22.54 -4.93
C GLN A 25 6.03 -21.71 -3.66
N ALA A 26 7.05 -21.76 -2.79
CA ALA A 26 7.08 -20.92 -1.61
C ALA A 26 6.78 -19.49 -2.09
N ALA A 27 5.67 -18.92 -1.61
CA ALA A 27 5.42 -17.51 -1.80
C ALA A 27 6.69 -16.79 -1.33
N PRO A 28 7.18 -15.76 -2.05
CA PRO A 28 8.26 -14.96 -1.51
C PRO A 28 7.89 -14.59 -0.08
N GLU A 29 8.86 -14.61 0.84
CA GLU A 29 8.67 -14.15 2.23
C GLU A 29 8.39 -12.64 2.19
N THR A 30 7.21 -12.29 1.72
CA THR A 30 6.69 -10.94 1.76
C THR A 30 6.17 -10.71 3.17
N PRO A 31 6.38 -9.52 3.75
CA PRO A 31 5.87 -9.19 5.08
C PRO A 31 4.35 -8.97 5.02
N TYR A 32 3.60 -10.01 4.65
CA TYR A 32 2.15 -10.00 4.74
C TYR A 32 1.76 -10.13 6.20
N ASP A 33 1.76 -9.01 6.88
CA ASP A 33 1.30 -8.89 8.26
C ASP A 33 0.21 -7.82 8.34
N THR A 34 -1.04 -8.27 8.39
CA THR A 34 -2.20 -7.38 8.48
C THR A 34 -2.21 -6.53 9.75
N ALA A 35 -1.49 -6.94 10.81
CA ALA A 35 -1.38 -6.16 12.04
C ALA A 35 -0.58 -4.86 11.84
N THR A 36 0.28 -4.80 10.83
CA THR A 36 1.05 -3.60 10.48
C THR A 36 0.42 -2.75 9.39
N MET A 37 -0.68 -3.21 8.77
CA MET A 37 -1.43 -2.47 7.77
C MET A 37 -2.32 -1.42 8.42
N LEU A 38 -2.44 -0.26 7.79
CA LEU A 38 -3.24 0.83 8.31
C LEU A 38 -4.73 0.66 7.97
N TRP A 39 -5.02 0.38 6.70
CA TRP A 39 -6.36 0.45 6.12
C TRP A 39 -7.09 -0.90 6.10
N TYR A 40 -6.37 -2.01 6.06
CA TYR A 40 -6.95 -3.36 5.97
C TYR A 40 -7.95 -3.64 7.10
N GLY A 41 -7.66 -3.17 8.32
CA GLY A 41 -8.54 -3.36 9.47
C GLY A 41 -9.88 -2.61 9.39
N GLU A 42 -9.98 -1.62 8.53
CA GLU A 42 -11.19 -0.82 8.33
C GLU A 42 -12.13 -1.41 7.26
N LEU A 43 -11.65 -2.43 6.54
CA LEU A 43 -12.43 -3.13 5.53
C LEU A 43 -13.46 -4.07 6.16
N SER A 44 -14.64 -4.19 5.54
CA SER A 44 -15.60 -5.26 5.84
C SER A 44 -15.03 -6.64 5.49
N GLU A 45 -15.59 -7.71 6.05
CA GLU A 45 -15.15 -9.10 5.75
C GLU A 45 -15.18 -9.42 4.24
N THR A 46 -16.14 -8.87 3.51
CA THR A 46 -16.22 -9.03 2.05
C THR A 46 -15.06 -8.32 1.36
N GLN A 47 -14.77 -7.08 1.74
CA GLN A 47 -13.68 -6.28 1.18
C GLN A 47 -12.31 -6.89 1.53
N GLN A 48 -12.12 -7.38 2.77
CA GLN A 48 -10.92 -8.12 3.16
C GLN A 48 -10.71 -9.37 2.31
N SER A 49 -11.77 -10.13 2.04
CA SER A 49 -11.69 -11.31 1.19
C SER A 49 -11.27 -10.96 -0.24
N ILE A 50 -11.75 -9.85 -0.80
CA ILE A 50 -11.35 -9.37 -2.13
C ILE A 50 -9.90 -8.88 -2.12
N PHE A 51 -9.50 -8.13 -1.09
CA PHE A 51 -8.12 -7.69 -0.88
C PHE A 51 -7.16 -8.88 -0.88
N GLU A 52 -7.47 -9.93 -0.10
CA GLU A 52 -6.65 -11.14 0.00
C GLU A 52 -6.54 -11.89 -1.33
N LEU A 53 -7.63 -11.95 -2.10
CA LEU A 53 -7.61 -12.53 -3.45
C LEU A 53 -6.67 -11.75 -4.38
N CYS A 54 -6.74 -10.42 -4.33
CA CYS A 54 -5.89 -9.54 -5.13
C CYS A 54 -4.41 -9.61 -4.70
N TYR A 55 -4.15 -9.60 -3.38
CA TYR A 55 -2.81 -9.77 -2.84
C TYR A 55 -2.19 -11.10 -3.29
N ALA A 56 -2.92 -12.20 -3.06
CA ALA A 56 -2.44 -13.53 -3.43
C ALA A 56 -2.19 -13.69 -4.94
N ALA A 57 -3.02 -13.09 -5.78
CA ALA A 57 -2.81 -13.08 -7.23
C ALA A 57 -1.55 -12.28 -7.59
N ALA A 58 -1.41 -11.06 -7.06
CA ALA A 58 -0.25 -10.20 -7.31
C ALA A 58 1.06 -10.87 -6.85
N ALA A 59 1.07 -11.48 -5.67
CA ALA A 59 2.24 -12.20 -5.14
C ALA A 59 2.66 -13.41 -6.01
N ARG A 60 1.71 -14.02 -6.73
CA ARG A 60 2.00 -15.09 -7.73
C ARG A 60 2.34 -14.57 -9.12
N GLY A 61 2.35 -13.24 -9.34
CA GLY A 61 2.53 -12.65 -10.65
C GLY A 61 1.32 -12.77 -11.57
N GLU A 62 0.14 -13.02 -11.00
CA GLU A 62 -1.13 -13.08 -11.72
C GLU A 62 -1.79 -11.70 -11.68
N ASN A 63 -2.12 -11.15 -12.83
CA ASN A 63 -2.68 -9.81 -12.92
C ASN A 63 -4.20 -9.77 -13.11
N THR A 64 -4.85 -10.91 -13.08
CA THR A 64 -6.30 -11.02 -13.32
C THR A 64 -6.94 -11.83 -12.19
N VAL A 65 -7.89 -11.22 -11.50
CA VAL A 65 -8.57 -11.77 -10.34
C VAL A 65 -10.05 -11.92 -10.65
N ALA A 66 -10.56 -13.14 -10.66
CA ALA A 66 -12.00 -13.39 -10.74
C ALA A 66 -12.62 -13.13 -9.37
N LEU A 67 -13.73 -12.41 -9.36
CA LEU A 67 -14.43 -12.06 -8.13
C LEU A 67 -15.58 -13.05 -7.86
N PRO A 68 -15.95 -13.25 -6.59
CA PRO A 68 -17.13 -14.02 -6.21
C PRO A 68 -18.41 -13.42 -6.82
N ASP A 69 -19.40 -14.27 -7.13
CA ASP A 69 -20.69 -13.82 -7.61
C ASP A 69 -21.36 -12.87 -6.59
N GLY A 70 -21.90 -11.76 -7.05
CA GLY A 70 -22.55 -10.77 -6.19
C GLY A 70 -21.62 -9.75 -5.55
N THR A 71 -20.34 -9.74 -5.90
CA THR A 71 -19.41 -8.68 -5.44
C THR A 71 -19.86 -7.33 -5.97
N SER A 72 -20.05 -6.33 -5.08
CA SER A 72 -20.36 -4.98 -5.50
C SER A 72 -19.16 -4.31 -6.18
N TYR A 73 -19.43 -3.38 -7.10
CA TYR A 73 -18.38 -2.60 -7.76
C TYR A 73 -17.58 -1.78 -6.74
N ASP A 74 -18.26 -1.15 -5.79
CA ASP A 74 -17.64 -0.31 -4.77
C ASP A 74 -16.75 -1.12 -3.81
N ASP A 75 -17.18 -2.32 -3.40
CA ASP A 75 -16.35 -3.21 -2.58
C ASP A 75 -15.08 -3.64 -3.32
N ALA A 76 -15.19 -3.92 -4.62
CA ALA A 76 -14.06 -4.31 -5.45
C ALA A 76 -13.06 -3.14 -5.60
N VAL A 77 -13.55 -1.92 -5.82
CA VAL A 77 -12.72 -0.71 -5.92
C VAL A 77 -12.01 -0.46 -4.59
N LEU A 78 -12.76 -0.42 -3.49
CA LEU A 78 -12.21 -0.10 -2.18
C LEU A 78 -11.13 -1.11 -1.74
N ALA A 79 -11.37 -2.39 -1.98
CA ALA A 79 -10.40 -3.45 -1.67
C ALA A 79 -9.09 -3.29 -2.45
N VAL A 80 -9.15 -2.93 -3.74
CA VAL A 80 -7.94 -2.73 -4.55
C VAL A 80 -7.22 -1.44 -4.17
N GLU A 81 -7.94 -0.35 -3.93
CA GLU A 81 -7.33 0.91 -3.49
C GLU A 81 -6.62 0.72 -2.15
N THR A 82 -7.24 0.01 -1.22
CA THR A 82 -6.60 -0.36 0.05
C THR A 82 -5.34 -1.20 -0.17
N LEU A 83 -5.38 -2.19 -1.09
CA LEU A 83 -4.21 -3.00 -1.42
C LEU A 83 -3.03 -2.14 -1.90
N LEU A 84 -3.30 -1.15 -2.74
CA LEU A 84 -2.26 -0.28 -3.29
C LEU A 84 -1.66 0.67 -2.24
N LEU A 85 -2.40 1.00 -1.19
CA LEU A 85 -1.93 1.85 -0.08
C LEU A 85 -1.22 1.05 1.02
N ASP A 86 -1.68 -0.16 1.30
CA ASP A 86 -1.20 -0.98 2.41
C ASP A 86 -0.12 -2.01 2.05
N CYS A 87 0.13 -2.25 0.75
CA CYS A 87 1.06 -3.30 0.32
C CYS A 87 2.22 -2.78 -0.54
N PRO A 88 3.06 -1.84 -0.03
CA PRO A 88 4.21 -1.33 -0.74
C PRO A 88 5.28 -2.39 -1.03
N GLU A 89 5.25 -3.54 -0.36
CA GLU A 89 6.07 -4.71 -0.66
C GLU A 89 5.78 -5.32 -2.02
N LEU A 90 4.58 -5.11 -2.56
CA LEU A 90 4.23 -5.46 -3.93
C LEU A 90 4.64 -4.32 -4.89
N SER A 91 5.87 -3.87 -4.80
CA SER A 91 6.39 -2.70 -5.52
C SER A 91 6.22 -2.78 -7.04
N TRP A 92 6.04 -3.99 -7.60
CA TRP A 92 5.73 -4.18 -9.02
C TRP A 92 4.30 -3.85 -9.41
N LEU A 93 3.38 -3.59 -8.46
CA LEU A 93 2.03 -3.11 -8.75
C LEU A 93 2.06 -1.63 -9.15
N GLY A 94 1.43 -1.32 -10.27
CA GLY A 94 1.17 0.06 -10.67
C GLY A 94 -0.13 0.58 -10.06
N ARG A 95 -0.25 1.89 -10.00
CA ARG A 95 -1.42 2.61 -9.45
C ARG A 95 -2.73 2.41 -10.21
N TYR A 96 -2.65 1.88 -11.43
CA TYR A 96 -3.82 1.71 -12.29
C TYR A 96 -4.28 0.26 -12.28
N TYR A 97 -5.58 0.08 -12.18
CA TYR A 97 -6.27 -1.20 -12.28
C TYR A 97 -7.55 -1.04 -13.11
N THR A 98 -8.22 -2.13 -13.42
CA THR A 98 -9.50 -2.13 -14.11
C THR A 98 -10.45 -3.07 -13.39
N VAL A 99 -11.64 -2.58 -13.06
CA VAL A 99 -12.75 -3.41 -12.59
C VAL A 99 -13.69 -3.65 -13.76
N ARG A 100 -14.00 -4.91 -14.05
CA ARG A 100 -14.97 -5.31 -15.09
C ARG A 100 -16.29 -5.66 -14.42
N TYR A 101 -17.37 -5.28 -15.08
CA TYR A 101 -18.74 -5.54 -14.67
C TYR A 101 -19.60 -5.93 -15.87
N TYR A 102 -20.79 -6.48 -15.63
CA TYR A 102 -21.76 -6.72 -16.70
C TYR A 102 -22.51 -5.44 -17.02
N GLN A 103 -22.71 -5.16 -18.31
CA GLN A 103 -23.41 -3.94 -18.74
C GLN A 103 -24.86 -3.85 -18.22
N GLN A 104 -25.49 -4.99 -17.97
CA GLN A 104 -26.86 -5.10 -17.44
C GLN A 104 -26.93 -4.94 -15.91
N GLU A 105 -25.79 -5.13 -15.23
CA GLU A 105 -25.64 -5.09 -13.77
C GLU A 105 -24.37 -4.31 -13.43
N PRO A 106 -24.34 -2.98 -13.68
CA PRO A 106 -23.11 -2.17 -13.54
C PRO A 106 -22.62 -2.06 -12.08
N ASP A 107 -23.50 -2.29 -11.13
CA ASP A 107 -23.17 -2.26 -9.69
C ASP A 107 -22.46 -3.55 -9.21
N LEU A 108 -22.36 -4.58 -10.07
CA LEU A 108 -21.74 -5.86 -9.76
C LEU A 108 -20.43 -6.03 -10.53
N ALA A 109 -19.33 -6.17 -9.79
CA ALA A 109 -18.02 -6.47 -10.34
C ALA A 109 -17.83 -7.98 -10.55
N VAL A 110 -17.14 -8.36 -11.62
CA VAL A 110 -16.87 -9.77 -11.96
C VAL A 110 -15.39 -10.09 -12.04
N GLN A 111 -14.54 -9.07 -12.24
CA GLN A 111 -13.10 -9.27 -12.39
C GLN A 111 -12.34 -7.99 -12.09
N ILE A 112 -11.20 -8.13 -11.44
CA ILE A 112 -10.20 -7.08 -11.32
C ILE A 112 -9.00 -7.44 -12.20
N ARG A 113 -8.46 -6.44 -12.89
CA ARG A 113 -7.19 -6.56 -13.59
C ARG A 113 -6.20 -5.55 -13.03
N LEU A 114 -5.19 -6.06 -12.36
CA LEU A 114 -4.06 -5.31 -11.83
C LEU A 114 -3.09 -4.95 -12.95
N ARG A 115 -2.40 -3.83 -12.83
CA ARG A 115 -1.33 -3.44 -13.74
C ARG A 115 0.00 -3.61 -13.07
N PHE A 116 0.93 -4.31 -13.72
CA PHE A 116 2.31 -4.41 -13.28
C PHE A 116 3.18 -3.36 -13.98
N VAL A 117 4.05 -2.73 -13.22
CA VAL A 117 5.06 -1.76 -13.67
C VAL A 117 6.49 -2.29 -13.49
N GLY A 118 6.64 -3.32 -12.67
CA GLY A 118 7.88 -4.05 -12.41
C GLY A 118 7.72 -5.55 -12.64
N ASN A 119 8.72 -6.31 -12.24
CA ASN A 119 8.72 -7.77 -12.36
C ASN A 119 8.13 -8.38 -11.08
N PRO A 120 7.05 -9.19 -11.20
CA PRO A 120 6.52 -9.88 -10.03
C PRO A 120 7.60 -10.69 -9.30
N GLY A 121 7.65 -10.51 -7.97
CA GLY A 121 8.64 -11.17 -7.13
C GLY A 121 10.00 -10.48 -7.05
N GLU A 122 10.15 -9.26 -7.57
CA GLU A 122 11.37 -8.47 -7.35
C GLU A 122 11.51 -8.12 -5.86
N THR A 123 12.72 -8.26 -5.30
CA THR A 123 12.99 -8.12 -3.87
C THR A 123 13.87 -6.93 -3.51
N ALA A 124 14.41 -6.20 -4.48
CA ALA A 124 15.42 -5.17 -4.20
C ALA A 124 14.93 -4.08 -3.23
N ALA A 125 13.69 -3.62 -3.35
CA ALA A 125 13.10 -2.68 -2.40
C ALA A 125 12.96 -3.29 -1.00
N LEU A 126 12.50 -4.54 -0.93
CA LEU A 126 12.34 -5.28 0.31
C LEU A 126 13.71 -5.52 1.00
N ASP A 127 14.73 -5.86 0.23
CA ASP A 127 16.08 -6.11 0.77
C ASP A 127 16.71 -4.81 1.28
N ALA A 128 16.53 -3.69 0.58
CA ALA A 128 16.97 -2.39 1.06
C ALA A 128 16.23 -1.95 2.33
N ALA A 129 14.91 -2.16 2.41
CA ALA A 129 14.15 -1.89 3.64
C ALA A 129 14.62 -2.75 4.82
N LYS A 130 14.97 -4.03 4.61
CA LYS A 130 15.59 -4.90 5.63
C LYS A 130 16.90 -4.32 6.16
N GLU A 131 17.75 -3.81 5.26
CA GLU A 131 19.01 -3.19 5.64
C GLU A 131 18.78 -1.94 6.52
N MET A 132 17.83 -1.08 6.14
CA MET A 132 17.46 0.10 6.94
C MET A 132 17.00 -0.30 8.34
N VAL A 133 16.08 -1.28 8.44
CA VAL A 133 15.57 -1.77 9.73
C VAL A 133 16.68 -2.40 10.57
N ALA A 134 17.61 -3.13 9.97
CA ALA A 134 18.75 -3.74 10.69
C ALA A 134 19.73 -2.71 11.26
N ALA A 135 19.79 -1.51 10.66
CA ALA A 135 20.62 -0.40 11.12
C ALA A 135 19.92 0.46 12.20
N ALA A 136 18.58 0.47 12.22
CA ALA A 136 17.78 1.22 13.18
C ALA A 136 17.72 0.52 14.54
N SER A 137 17.56 1.30 15.61
CA SER A 137 17.43 0.78 16.98
C SER A 137 16.67 1.76 17.87
N GLY A 138 16.12 1.27 18.97
CA GLY A 138 15.39 2.10 19.93
C GLY A 138 13.93 1.65 20.08
N ASP A 139 13.11 2.55 20.63
CA ASP A 139 11.66 2.35 20.67
C ASP A 139 11.02 2.59 19.28
N ALA A 140 9.71 2.37 19.17
CA ALA A 140 9.01 2.48 17.89
C ALA A 140 9.13 3.88 17.24
N ARG A 141 9.12 4.94 18.06
CA ARG A 141 9.29 6.32 17.57
C ARG A 141 10.71 6.60 17.12
N GLU A 142 11.71 6.14 17.90
CA GLU A 142 13.13 6.29 17.57
C GLU A 142 13.46 5.51 16.28
N MET A 143 12.91 4.31 16.12
CA MET A 143 13.04 3.54 14.90
C MET A 143 12.39 4.25 13.71
N ALA A 144 11.15 4.77 13.87
CA ALA A 144 10.46 5.51 12.82
C ALA A 144 11.27 6.75 12.37
N LEU A 145 11.89 7.47 13.33
CA LEU A 145 12.78 8.61 13.02
C LEU A 145 14.04 8.16 12.27
N ALA A 146 14.69 7.10 12.73
CA ALA A 146 15.89 6.60 12.06
C ALA A 146 15.61 6.13 10.62
N LEU A 147 14.45 5.53 10.38
CA LEU A 147 14.02 5.13 9.03
C LEU A 147 13.68 6.34 8.15
N HIS A 148 13.11 7.40 8.74
CA HIS A 148 12.88 8.68 8.07
C HIS A 148 14.19 9.31 7.60
N ASP A 149 15.16 9.45 8.49
CA ASP A 149 16.45 10.08 8.19
C ASP A 149 17.23 9.29 7.15
N GLU A 150 17.29 7.97 7.30
CA GLU A 150 17.95 7.09 6.33
C GLU A 150 17.31 7.19 4.93
N LEU A 151 15.99 7.35 4.87
CA LEU A 151 15.30 7.50 3.59
C LEU A 151 15.61 8.85 2.92
N CYS A 152 15.64 9.94 3.68
CA CYS A 152 16.08 11.26 3.19
C CYS A 152 17.54 11.22 2.68
N GLU A 153 18.43 10.46 3.33
CA GLU A 153 19.83 10.34 2.90
C GLU A 153 20.02 9.47 1.65
N ARG A 154 19.11 8.51 1.40
CA ARG A 154 19.20 7.55 0.29
C ARG A 154 18.57 8.03 -0.99
N VAL A 155 17.53 8.83 -0.91
CA VAL A 155 16.63 9.11 -2.03
C VAL A 155 16.78 10.55 -2.46
N THR A 156 16.82 10.76 -3.75
CA THR A 156 16.79 12.10 -4.36
C THR A 156 15.41 12.34 -4.95
N TYR A 157 14.80 13.49 -4.63
CA TYR A 157 13.51 13.85 -5.19
C TYR A 157 13.58 14.08 -6.69
N GLY A 158 12.80 13.33 -7.46
CA GLY A 158 12.77 13.46 -8.92
C GLY A 158 11.89 12.44 -9.62
N GLU A 159 11.59 12.75 -10.88
CA GLU A 159 10.83 11.87 -11.77
C GLU A 159 11.69 10.73 -12.28
N GLY A 160 11.07 9.56 -12.46
CA GLY A 160 11.72 8.36 -12.97
C GLY A 160 10.70 7.30 -13.35
N THR A 161 11.14 6.23 -13.97
CA THR A 161 10.23 5.16 -14.42
C THR A 161 9.48 4.50 -13.26
N ARG A 162 10.13 4.40 -12.11
CA ARG A 162 9.64 3.76 -10.89
C ARG A 162 9.51 4.76 -9.72
N ALA A 163 9.56 6.08 -10.00
CA ALA A 163 9.57 7.11 -8.96
C ALA A 163 8.31 7.14 -8.06
N HIS A 164 7.25 6.47 -8.44
CA HIS A 164 5.97 6.42 -7.73
C HIS A 164 5.79 5.18 -6.83
N ASP A 165 6.80 4.34 -6.70
CA ASP A 165 6.72 3.12 -5.88
C ASP A 165 7.98 2.94 -5.01
N ALA A 166 7.89 2.02 -4.04
CA ALA A 166 8.99 1.75 -3.11
C ALA A 166 10.28 1.26 -3.80
N TYR A 167 10.19 0.65 -4.99
CA TYR A 167 11.36 0.21 -5.73
C TYR A 167 12.18 1.40 -6.25
N GLY A 168 11.52 2.42 -6.82
CA GLY A 168 12.21 3.64 -7.27
C GLY A 168 12.96 4.31 -6.13
N ALA A 169 12.33 4.46 -4.97
CA ALA A 169 12.96 5.03 -3.80
C ALA A 169 14.13 4.17 -3.28
N LEU A 170 13.89 2.89 -3.00
CA LEU A 170 14.83 2.06 -2.25
C LEU A 170 15.87 1.36 -3.12
N ALA A 171 15.53 1.02 -4.38
CA ALA A 171 16.44 0.30 -5.28
C ALA A 171 17.11 1.22 -6.32
N GLU A 172 16.42 2.28 -6.76
CA GLU A 172 16.95 3.23 -7.75
C GLU A 172 17.45 4.53 -7.12
N GLY A 173 17.08 4.83 -5.86
CA GLY A 173 17.47 6.04 -5.14
C GLY A 173 16.82 7.31 -5.66
N GLN A 174 15.69 7.21 -6.37
CA GLN A 174 14.97 8.35 -6.91
C GLN A 174 13.45 8.15 -6.80
N ALA A 175 12.75 9.15 -6.24
CA ALA A 175 11.31 9.07 -6.06
C ALA A 175 10.64 10.44 -6.06
N VAL A 176 9.33 10.45 -6.29
CA VAL A 176 8.40 11.54 -5.93
C VAL A 176 7.68 11.19 -4.62
N CYS A 177 6.80 12.05 -4.14
CA CYS A 177 6.14 11.88 -2.83
C CYS A 177 5.51 10.49 -2.62
N GLU A 178 4.88 9.90 -3.62
CA GLU A 178 4.30 8.56 -3.52
C GLU A 178 5.35 7.47 -3.28
N GLY A 179 6.49 7.56 -3.95
CA GLY A 179 7.59 6.61 -3.76
C GLY A 179 8.25 6.74 -2.39
N TYR A 180 8.44 7.98 -1.89
CA TYR A 180 8.89 8.23 -0.52
C TYR A 180 7.91 7.62 0.50
N ALA A 181 6.62 7.93 0.36
CA ALA A 181 5.60 7.43 1.27
C ALA A 181 5.49 5.89 1.25
N ALA A 182 5.56 5.28 0.07
CA ALA A 182 5.55 3.83 -0.07
C ALA A 182 6.80 3.17 0.55
N ALA A 183 7.98 3.75 0.33
CA ALA A 183 9.24 3.26 0.88
C ALA A 183 9.27 3.35 2.41
N TYR A 184 8.81 4.47 2.96
CA TYR A 184 8.73 4.67 4.39
C TYR A 184 7.72 3.72 5.05
N ALA A 185 6.53 3.55 4.46
CA ALA A 185 5.55 2.58 4.93
C ALA A 185 6.11 1.15 4.92
N LEU A 186 6.84 0.75 3.85
CA LEU A 186 7.49 -0.55 3.78
C LEU A 186 8.50 -0.74 4.91
N ALA A 187 9.40 0.23 5.13
CA ALA A 187 10.43 0.14 6.16
C ALA A 187 9.81 0.09 7.57
N CYS A 188 8.85 0.96 7.89
CA CYS A 188 8.13 0.96 9.18
C CYS A 188 7.43 -0.38 9.44
N ARG A 189 6.69 -0.90 8.46
CA ARG A 189 6.00 -2.18 8.60
C ARG A 189 6.95 -3.35 8.81
N MET A 190 8.10 -3.34 8.14
CA MET A 190 9.14 -4.34 8.36
C MET A 190 9.79 -4.23 9.75
N ALA A 191 9.78 -3.04 10.37
CA ALA A 191 10.16 -2.84 11.75
C ALA A 191 9.05 -3.23 12.76
N GLY A 192 7.90 -3.72 12.29
CA GLY A 192 6.73 -4.05 13.11
C GLY A 192 5.91 -2.83 13.54
N ILE A 193 6.14 -1.67 12.91
CA ILE A 193 5.42 -0.42 13.18
C ILE A 193 4.26 -0.32 12.19
N ARG A 194 3.04 -0.14 12.70
CA ARG A 194 1.86 0.05 11.86
C ARG A 194 1.97 1.38 11.12
N CYS A 195 2.01 1.31 9.80
CA CYS A 195 2.19 2.49 8.94
C CYS A 195 1.47 2.30 7.61
N GLY A 196 0.88 3.35 7.11
CA GLY A 196 0.20 3.37 5.81
C GLY A 196 0.43 4.68 5.06
N VAL A 197 0.16 4.63 3.76
CA VAL A 197 0.22 5.80 2.88
C VAL A 197 -1.10 6.55 2.94
N ILE A 198 -1.03 7.87 3.08
CA ILE A 198 -2.14 8.79 2.91
C ILE A 198 -1.97 9.50 1.57
N VAL A 199 -3.05 9.66 0.85
CA VAL A 199 -3.10 10.45 -0.39
C VAL A 199 -4.04 11.63 -0.23
N GLY A 200 -3.71 12.72 -0.90
CA GLY A 200 -4.52 13.93 -0.85
C GLY A 200 -3.88 15.07 -1.65
N THR A 201 -4.07 16.27 -1.18
CA THR A 201 -3.42 17.47 -1.73
C THR A 201 -2.61 18.19 -0.67
N ALA A 202 -1.54 18.85 -1.08
CA ALA A 202 -0.73 19.69 -0.20
C ALA A 202 -0.39 21.03 -0.85
N ALA A 203 0.01 22.01 -0.02
CA ALA A 203 0.42 23.34 -0.48
C ALA A 203 1.66 23.23 -1.39
N THR A 204 1.68 24.02 -2.45
CA THR A 204 2.83 24.12 -3.37
C THR A 204 3.60 25.43 -3.18
N SER A 205 4.86 25.46 -3.56
CA SER A 205 5.74 26.62 -3.38
C SER A 205 5.29 27.87 -4.14
N ASP A 206 4.41 27.75 -5.12
CA ASP A 206 3.79 28.83 -5.87
C ASP A 206 2.49 29.35 -5.24
N GLY A 207 2.10 28.82 -4.08
CA GLY A 207 0.90 29.17 -3.33
C GLY A 207 -0.38 28.48 -3.80
N GLY A 208 -0.25 27.48 -4.68
CA GLY A 208 -1.34 26.58 -5.09
C GLY A 208 -1.46 25.35 -4.20
N THR A 209 -2.18 24.34 -4.69
CA THR A 209 -2.23 23.00 -4.13
C THR A 209 -1.96 21.95 -5.21
N GLY A 210 -1.31 20.85 -4.85
CA GLY A 210 -1.01 19.75 -5.76
C GLY A 210 -1.27 18.39 -5.10
N SER A 211 -1.45 17.35 -5.92
CA SER A 211 -1.56 15.98 -5.40
C SER A 211 -0.32 15.63 -4.61
N HIS A 212 -0.49 15.00 -3.45
CA HIS A 212 0.59 14.66 -2.55
C HIS A 212 0.31 13.37 -1.80
N ALA A 213 1.38 12.74 -1.31
CA ALA A 213 1.30 11.53 -0.50
C ALA A 213 2.28 11.64 0.68
N TRP A 214 1.82 11.21 1.83
CA TRP A 214 2.56 11.18 3.10
C TRP A 214 2.17 9.95 3.91
N ASN A 215 2.55 9.86 5.17
CA ASN A 215 2.31 8.68 5.98
C ASN A 215 1.54 8.98 7.27
N LEU A 216 0.79 7.99 7.71
CA LEU A 216 0.34 7.85 9.08
C LEU A 216 1.09 6.71 9.74
N VAL A 217 1.64 6.98 10.93
CA VAL A 217 2.34 6.00 11.76
C VAL A 217 1.56 5.83 13.07
N ASP A 218 1.17 4.60 13.35
CA ASP A 218 0.49 4.24 14.59
C ASP A 218 1.49 3.55 15.53
N LEU A 219 1.83 4.24 16.60
CA LEU A 219 2.77 3.77 17.63
C LEU A 219 2.07 2.97 18.75
N GLY A 220 0.75 2.72 18.62
CA GLY A 220 -0.08 2.03 19.60
C GLY A 220 -0.65 2.96 20.69
N GLU A 221 0.20 3.78 21.32
CA GLU A 221 -0.25 4.75 22.32
C GLU A 221 -0.72 6.06 21.70
N ARG A 222 -0.18 6.40 20.56
CA ARG A 222 -0.53 7.58 19.77
C ARG A 222 -0.28 7.36 18.28
N VAL A 223 -0.87 8.23 17.50
CA VAL A 223 -0.70 8.27 16.05
C VAL A 223 -0.01 9.58 15.67
N MET A 224 0.82 9.56 14.66
CA MET A 224 1.50 10.74 14.12
C MET A 224 1.46 10.74 12.59
N LEU A 225 1.52 11.92 12.00
CA LEU A 225 1.67 12.13 10.56
C LEU A 225 3.14 12.42 10.24
N VAL A 226 3.61 11.91 9.10
CA VAL A 226 5.00 12.04 8.66
C VAL A 226 5.05 12.32 7.18
N ASP A 227 5.74 13.37 6.77
CA ASP A 227 6.04 13.67 5.37
C ASP A 227 7.55 13.71 5.13
N VAL A 228 8.10 12.56 4.81
CA VAL A 228 9.53 12.40 4.51
C VAL A 228 9.96 13.24 3.31
N THR A 229 9.07 13.41 2.32
CA THR A 229 9.36 14.19 1.10
C THR A 229 9.66 15.64 1.40
N TRP A 230 8.91 16.25 2.33
CA TRP A 230 9.08 17.65 2.67
C TRP A 230 10.21 17.90 3.67
N ASP A 231 10.58 16.89 4.45
CA ASP A 231 11.74 16.95 5.34
C ASP A 231 13.07 16.67 4.61
N ASP A 232 13.01 16.06 3.43
CA ASP A 232 14.17 15.87 2.56
C ASP A 232 14.54 17.17 1.84
N GLN A 233 15.64 17.76 2.25
CA GLN A 233 16.19 18.98 1.68
C GLN A 233 17.50 18.71 0.92
N ASP A 234 17.45 17.81 -0.06
CA ASP A 234 18.56 17.40 -0.91
C ASP A 234 19.44 18.57 -1.38
N ARG A 235 18.79 19.66 -1.82
CA ARG A 235 19.51 20.84 -2.33
C ARG A 235 20.36 21.54 -1.28
N LEU A 236 20.04 21.35 -0.02
CA LEU A 236 20.74 21.94 1.12
C LEU A 236 21.65 20.93 1.82
N GLY A 237 21.57 19.65 1.46
CA GLY A 237 22.26 18.55 2.13
C GLY A 237 21.84 18.41 3.60
N MET A 238 20.55 18.62 3.87
CA MET A 238 19.99 18.62 5.23
C MET A 238 18.74 17.75 5.27
N VAL A 239 18.57 17.04 6.38
CA VAL A 239 17.32 16.39 6.78
C VAL A 239 16.64 17.29 7.80
N LEU A 240 15.37 17.61 7.58
CA LEU A 240 14.54 18.35 8.51
C LEU A 240 13.64 17.38 9.31
N HIS A 241 13.03 17.87 10.37
CA HIS A 241 12.03 17.13 11.16
C HIS A 241 10.80 18.01 11.44
N VAL A 242 10.51 18.93 10.50
CA VAL A 242 9.35 19.82 10.60
C VAL A 242 8.06 19.08 10.31
N PHE A 243 8.16 18.08 9.42
CA PHE A 243 7.04 17.25 8.96
C PHE A 243 7.14 15.81 9.52
N PHE A 244 8.00 15.58 10.48
CA PHE A 244 8.04 14.37 11.29
C PHE A 244 7.26 14.59 12.58
N ASP A 245 6.39 13.63 12.95
CA ASP A 245 5.62 13.65 14.20
C ASP A 245 4.58 14.79 14.27
N MET A 246 3.93 15.08 13.16
CA MET A 246 2.87 16.08 13.10
C MET A 246 1.57 15.58 13.75
N SER A 247 0.87 16.50 14.43
CA SER A 247 -0.54 16.31 14.78
C SER A 247 -1.47 16.57 13.57
N GLU A 248 -2.75 16.24 13.69
CA GLU A 248 -3.77 16.60 12.68
C GLU A 248 -3.85 18.13 12.48
N ALA A 249 -3.66 18.89 13.56
CA ALA A 249 -3.71 20.34 13.50
C ALA A 249 -2.51 20.92 12.74
N ASP A 250 -1.31 20.37 12.96
CA ASP A 250 -0.11 20.80 12.23
C ASP A 250 -0.24 20.46 10.75
N ALA A 251 -0.66 19.24 10.43
CA ALA A 251 -0.83 18.81 9.05
C ALA A 251 -1.90 19.62 8.31
N ALA A 252 -3.02 19.97 8.97
CA ALA A 252 -4.11 20.72 8.36
C ALA A 252 -3.72 22.12 7.85
N GLU A 253 -2.57 22.66 8.27
CA GLU A 253 -2.05 23.94 7.75
C GLU A 253 -1.59 23.82 6.29
N SER A 254 -1.22 22.63 5.85
CA SER A 254 -0.56 22.41 4.55
C SER A 254 -1.04 21.16 3.79
N HIS A 255 -1.67 20.20 4.45
CA HIS A 255 -2.10 18.93 3.88
C HIS A 255 -3.62 18.75 4.00
N HIS A 256 -4.24 18.22 2.95
CA HIS A 256 -5.66 17.88 2.91
C HIS A 256 -5.84 16.45 2.42
N GLU A 257 -6.17 15.55 3.34
CA GLU A 257 -6.41 14.14 3.04
C GLU A 257 -7.66 13.96 2.18
N GLU A 258 -7.58 13.05 1.19
CA GLU A 258 -8.68 12.64 0.32
C GLU A 258 -9.02 11.16 0.50
N SER A 259 -8.70 10.60 1.68
CA SER A 259 -9.00 9.20 1.98
C SER A 259 -10.49 8.92 2.05
N VAL A 260 -10.90 7.77 1.51
CA VAL A 260 -12.28 7.27 1.55
C VAL A 260 -12.55 6.34 2.74
N LEU A 261 -11.51 5.91 3.45
CA LEU A 261 -11.62 5.04 4.61
C LEU A 261 -11.41 5.84 5.91
N PRO A 262 -12.16 5.52 6.98
CA PRO A 262 -11.84 6.04 8.30
C PRO A 262 -10.46 5.52 8.75
N ARG A 263 -9.73 6.33 9.49
CA ARG A 263 -8.43 5.96 10.04
C ARG A 263 -8.25 6.48 11.47
N PRO A 264 -7.29 5.96 12.24
CA PRO A 264 -6.85 6.59 13.48
C PRO A 264 -6.45 8.05 13.25
N ARG A 265 -6.64 8.91 14.24
CA ARG A 265 -6.29 10.33 14.17
C ARG A 265 -5.03 10.62 14.97
N ALA A 266 -4.15 11.45 14.42
CA ALA A 266 -2.98 11.97 15.12
C ALA A 266 -3.40 13.04 16.13
N GLU A 267 -2.90 12.95 17.39
CA GLU A 267 -3.20 13.88 18.48
C GLU A 267 -2.35 15.15 18.43
#